data_a86182c002352031ac4f4dca4ff5f584
#
_entry.id   a86182c002352031ac4f4dca4ff5f584
#
_cell.length_a   1.000
_cell.length_b   1.000
_cell.length_c   1.000
_cell.angle_alpha   90.00
_cell.angle_beta   90.00
_cell.angle_gamma   90.00
#
_symmetry.space_group_name_H-M   'P 1'
#
loop_
_entity.id
_entity.type
_entity.pdbx_description
1 polymer ?
#
loop_
_entity_poly.entity_id
_entity_poly.type
_entity_poly.pdbx_seq_one_letter_code
_entity_poly.pdbx_strand_id
1 'polypeptide(L)'
;MAFQLSPGVLVKEVDLTNVVPAVATSVGAIAGVFEKGPVEEIRTVSSEEELVKLFGKPNGSNFETFFAASNFLQYGNTLRVVRATTGMLNAMSGGSGLLIKNETHYQDNYSAGEASSGEFGARTAGTHGNALGVALCAGADAYEETFSGNAGTLGVTTGTPAAGATAVSVDTGGGSAGAGGAKYNVGDIVHFQEANGQEYEVTAISTDTLTIRRKDDPQGRGLTNALAAATNVRRRFRFYDFFSGAPGTSTFAADRNVSTDELHIVVYDKTGDISGFRADTAGQRGNSVLETFAFVSQHPNAKTTQGNANFYPDVIFRTSEFIYWLDHPSVLSNAGTVRTSGQAYATGTGTTGEMDFALTGGTDDYAATVGELGDAFDRFDDADTVDINLLIGGSMPSGTDGVTHATKLIDIAEKRKDIVAFISPRRADVVNVADSNNSFLCIFSKNKFFNITFYMQ
;
A
#
# COMPACT_ATOMS: atom_id res chain seq x y z
N MET A 1 11.99 -17.05 62.79
CA MET A 1 11.97 -15.57 62.92
C MET A 1 12.05 -15.25 64.39
N ALA A 2 13.10 -14.56 64.81
CA ALA A 2 13.24 -14.13 66.22
C ALA A 2 12.38 -12.89 66.43
N PHE A 3 11.40 -12.99 67.35
CA PHE A 3 10.61 -11.83 67.75
C PHE A 3 11.41 -10.97 68.73
N GLN A 4 11.50 -9.69 68.50
CA GLN A 4 12.11 -8.74 69.41
C GLN A 4 11.16 -8.50 70.59
N LEU A 5 11.60 -8.83 71.79
CA LEU A 5 10.82 -8.81 73.04
C LEU A 5 10.94 -7.48 73.79
N SER A 6 11.69 -6.50 73.32
CA SER A 6 11.82 -5.19 73.96
C SER A 6 11.87 -4.08 72.92
N PRO A 7 11.51 -2.83 73.22
CA PRO A 7 11.58 -1.74 72.30
C PRO A 7 13.01 -1.49 71.88
N GLY A 8 13.28 -1.72 70.62
CA GLY A 8 14.57 -1.55 69.95
C GLY A 8 14.38 -1.17 68.46
N VAL A 9 15.35 -0.52 67.89
CA VAL A 9 15.35 -0.15 66.47
C VAL A 9 15.83 -1.36 65.66
N LEU A 10 14.94 -1.94 64.83
CA LEU A 10 15.32 -2.96 63.87
C LEU A 10 15.92 -2.25 62.62
N VAL A 11 17.23 -2.21 62.52
CA VAL A 11 17.90 -1.76 61.29
C VAL A 11 17.97 -2.92 60.33
N LYS A 12 17.24 -2.86 59.23
CA LYS A 12 17.35 -3.77 58.11
C LYS A 12 18.16 -3.08 57.02
N GLU A 13 19.37 -3.54 56.81
CA GLU A 13 20.16 -3.08 55.68
C GLU A 13 19.56 -3.72 54.43
N VAL A 14 19.06 -2.89 53.52
CA VAL A 14 18.63 -3.30 52.18
C VAL A 14 19.74 -2.92 51.24
N ASP A 15 20.52 -3.92 50.83
CA ASP A 15 21.53 -3.72 49.78
C ASP A 15 20.82 -3.46 48.45
N LEU A 16 20.77 -2.21 48.03
CA LEU A 16 20.23 -1.76 46.75
C LEU A 16 21.27 -1.80 45.61
N THR A 17 22.51 -2.24 45.92
CA THR A 17 23.59 -2.28 44.91
C THR A 17 23.46 -3.41 43.88
N ASN A 18 22.55 -4.38 44.10
CA ASN A 18 22.33 -5.49 43.19
C ASN A 18 21.09 -5.34 42.28
N VAL A 19 20.41 -4.22 42.31
CA VAL A 19 19.52 -3.84 41.22
C VAL A 19 20.37 -3.10 40.19
N VAL A 20 21.18 -3.81 39.44
CA VAL A 20 21.58 -3.36 38.12
C VAL A 20 20.26 -3.33 37.34
N PRO A 21 19.70 -2.15 37.00
CA PRO A 21 18.62 -2.13 36.05
C PRO A 21 19.18 -2.91 34.84
N ALA A 22 18.45 -3.89 34.35
CA ALA A 22 18.75 -4.45 33.04
C ALA A 22 18.59 -3.26 32.08
N VAL A 23 19.66 -2.51 31.90
CA VAL A 23 19.75 -1.45 30.88
C VAL A 23 19.46 -2.17 29.61
N ALA A 24 18.35 -1.82 28.98
CA ALA A 24 17.96 -2.39 27.71
C ALA A 24 19.16 -2.25 26.77
N THR A 25 19.76 -3.36 26.49
CA THR A 25 21.02 -3.46 25.79
C THR A 25 20.84 -2.97 24.36
N SER A 26 21.55 -1.90 24.01
CA SER A 26 21.87 -1.53 22.65
C SER A 26 20.65 -1.31 21.72
N VAL A 27 20.01 -0.16 21.85
CA VAL A 27 19.10 0.34 20.84
C VAL A 27 19.93 0.95 19.70
N GLY A 28 19.91 0.33 18.53
CA GLY A 28 20.59 0.83 17.33
C GLY A 28 19.70 1.80 16.54
N ALA A 29 20.31 2.70 15.81
CA ALA A 29 19.68 3.57 14.85
C ALA A 29 20.44 3.60 13.53
N ILE A 30 19.73 3.54 12.41
CA ILE A 30 20.27 3.62 11.06
C ILE A 30 19.30 4.42 10.17
N ALA A 31 19.87 5.27 9.31
CA ALA A 31 19.12 5.90 8.23
C ALA A 31 19.78 5.62 6.89
N GLY A 32 18.99 5.61 5.82
CA GLY A 32 19.51 5.40 4.48
C GLY A 32 18.46 4.99 3.47
N VAL A 33 18.90 4.47 2.35
CA VAL A 33 18.04 4.06 1.25
C VAL A 33 17.60 2.63 1.40
N PHE A 34 16.29 2.42 1.25
CA PHE A 34 15.62 1.12 1.30
C PHE A 34 14.64 0.98 0.13
N GLU A 35 14.25 -0.25 -0.19
CA GLU A 35 13.37 -0.54 -1.31
C GLU A 35 11.96 0.03 -1.11
N LYS A 36 11.42 -0.10 0.09
CA LYS A 36 10.07 0.34 0.45
C LYS A 36 10.01 0.89 1.89
N GLY A 37 8.84 1.19 2.38
CA GLY A 37 8.59 1.67 3.73
C GLY A 37 8.37 3.19 3.82
N PRO A 38 7.93 3.68 4.97
CA PRO A 38 7.69 5.09 5.19
C PRO A 38 9.00 5.88 5.13
N VAL A 39 8.91 7.10 4.58
CA VAL A 39 10.05 7.99 4.36
C VAL A 39 10.10 9.01 5.49
N GLU A 40 11.29 9.32 5.99
CA GLU A 40 11.52 10.27 7.08
C GLU A 40 10.72 9.97 8.38
N GLU A 41 10.40 8.73 8.60
CA GLU A 41 9.69 8.27 9.80
C GLU A 41 10.50 7.19 10.50
N ILE A 42 10.61 7.31 11.84
CA ILE A 42 11.30 6.31 12.63
C ILE A 42 10.42 5.08 12.80
N ARG A 43 10.87 3.94 12.29
CA ARG A 43 10.25 2.63 12.54
C ARG A 43 11.17 1.74 13.36
N THR A 44 10.59 1.09 14.35
CA THR A 44 11.32 0.12 15.17
C THR A 44 11.21 -1.26 14.55
N VAL A 45 12.33 -1.94 14.43
CA VAL A 45 12.46 -3.28 13.86
C VAL A 45 13.20 -4.17 14.86
N SER A 46 12.68 -5.39 15.06
CA SER A 46 13.20 -6.35 16.05
C SER A 46 13.91 -7.56 15.44
N SER A 47 13.70 -7.81 14.15
CA SER A 47 14.26 -8.95 13.42
C SER A 47 14.53 -8.62 11.96
N GLU A 48 15.37 -9.43 11.30
CA GLU A 48 15.60 -9.29 9.86
C GLU A 48 14.32 -9.54 9.04
N GLU A 49 13.45 -10.45 9.46
CA GLU A 49 12.17 -10.71 8.81
C GLU A 49 11.26 -9.47 8.83
N GLU A 50 11.23 -8.77 9.95
CA GLU A 50 10.48 -7.52 10.08
C GLU A 50 11.11 -6.40 9.26
N LEU A 51 12.46 -6.34 9.19
CA LEU A 51 13.17 -5.42 8.32
C LEU A 51 12.80 -5.63 6.85
N VAL A 52 12.80 -6.88 6.38
CA VAL A 52 12.36 -7.23 5.01
C VAL A 52 10.90 -6.91 4.79
N LYS A 53 10.04 -7.19 5.75
CA LYS A 53 8.60 -6.90 5.63
C LYS A 53 8.35 -5.40 5.46
N LEU A 54 9.00 -4.55 6.26
CA LEU A 54 8.78 -3.11 6.29
C LEU A 54 9.58 -2.35 5.22
N PHE A 55 10.84 -2.73 5.02
CA PHE A 55 11.78 -1.96 4.19
C PHE A 55 12.24 -2.66 2.91
N GLY A 56 11.73 -3.87 2.64
CA GLY A 56 12.01 -4.63 1.43
C GLY A 56 13.30 -5.43 1.50
N LYS A 57 13.72 -5.95 0.34
CA LYS A 57 14.90 -6.81 0.21
C LYS A 57 16.12 -6.00 -0.19
N PRO A 58 17.35 -6.52 0.09
CA PRO A 58 18.56 -5.91 -0.42
C PRO A 58 18.65 -6.05 -1.95
N ASN A 59 19.12 -5.00 -2.60
CA ASN A 59 19.44 -4.98 -4.02
C ASN A 59 20.83 -4.37 -4.25
N GLY A 60 21.25 -4.26 -5.51
CA GLY A 60 22.58 -3.75 -5.87
C GLY A 60 22.88 -2.32 -5.43
N SER A 61 21.87 -1.54 -5.04
CA SER A 61 21.99 -0.13 -4.69
C SER A 61 21.81 0.17 -3.19
N ASN A 62 21.13 -0.72 -2.44
CA ASN A 62 20.85 -0.51 -1.02
C ASN A 62 21.50 -1.54 -0.08
N PHE A 63 22.23 -2.53 -0.62
CA PHE A 63 22.70 -3.68 0.12
C PHE A 63 23.62 -3.31 1.30
N GLU A 64 24.46 -2.26 1.18
CA GLU A 64 25.37 -1.85 2.25
C GLU A 64 24.59 -1.39 3.49
N THR A 65 23.58 -0.54 3.32
CA THR A 65 22.71 -0.08 4.40
C THR A 65 21.86 -1.24 4.94
N PHE A 66 21.30 -2.07 4.05
CA PHE A 66 20.48 -3.21 4.46
C PHE A 66 21.26 -4.20 5.32
N PHE A 67 22.46 -4.62 4.87
CA PHE A 67 23.26 -5.57 5.63
C PHE A 67 23.87 -4.98 6.90
N ALA A 68 24.11 -3.68 6.96
CA ALA A 68 24.49 -3.03 8.22
C ALA A 68 23.34 -3.14 9.25
N ALA A 69 22.10 -2.94 8.83
CA ALA A 69 20.91 -3.12 9.66
C ALA A 69 20.69 -4.59 10.05
N SER A 70 20.75 -5.51 9.08
CA SER A 70 20.57 -6.95 9.30
C SER A 70 21.63 -7.52 10.25
N ASN A 71 22.91 -7.17 10.06
CA ASN A 71 24.00 -7.61 10.95
C ASN A 71 23.80 -7.12 12.39
N PHE A 72 23.30 -5.89 12.58
CA PHE A 72 22.96 -5.42 13.92
C PHE A 72 21.86 -6.28 14.55
N LEU A 73 20.80 -6.62 13.79
CA LEU A 73 19.68 -7.40 14.26
C LEU A 73 20.02 -8.87 14.61
N GLN A 74 21.19 -9.37 14.16
CA GLN A 74 21.69 -10.69 14.59
C GLN A 74 22.16 -10.69 16.06
N TYR A 75 22.52 -9.55 16.60
CA TYR A 75 23.05 -9.40 17.97
C TYR A 75 22.18 -8.53 18.86
N GLY A 76 21.40 -7.61 18.26
CA GLY A 76 20.46 -6.70 18.91
C GLY A 76 19.01 -7.03 18.53
N ASN A 77 18.06 -6.61 19.36
CA ASN A 77 16.64 -6.84 19.14
C ASN A 77 15.83 -5.55 18.98
N THR A 78 16.49 -4.41 18.90
CA THR A 78 15.82 -3.12 18.77
C THR A 78 16.64 -2.19 17.86
N LEU A 79 16.20 -2.04 16.63
CA LEU A 79 16.79 -1.16 15.65
C LEU A 79 15.75 -0.12 15.20
N ARG A 80 16.10 1.15 15.28
CA ARG A 80 15.29 2.24 14.74
C ARG A 80 15.80 2.57 13.34
N VAL A 81 14.91 2.45 12.36
CA VAL A 81 15.24 2.61 10.93
C VAL A 81 14.49 3.81 10.38
N VAL A 82 15.18 4.63 9.61
CA VAL A 82 14.61 5.74 8.84
C VAL A 82 14.99 5.59 7.37
N ARG A 83 13.98 5.58 6.49
CA ARG A 83 14.19 5.65 5.05
C ARG A 83 14.43 7.11 4.64
N ALA A 84 15.53 7.38 3.96
CA ALA A 84 15.84 8.70 3.43
C ALA A 84 14.88 9.08 2.27
N THR A 85 14.55 10.37 2.15
CA THR A 85 13.87 10.89 0.96
C THR A 85 14.84 10.89 -0.21
N THR A 86 14.36 10.55 -1.39
CA THR A 86 15.08 10.65 -2.67
C THR A 86 14.08 11.06 -3.74
N GLY A 87 14.43 10.97 -5.02
CA GLY A 87 13.50 11.22 -6.14
C GLY A 87 12.41 10.16 -6.35
N MET A 88 12.19 9.27 -5.37
CA MET A 88 11.16 8.23 -5.42
C MET A 88 9.74 8.80 -5.43
N LEU A 89 8.82 8.09 -6.08
CA LEU A 89 7.40 8.44 -6.12
C LEU A 89 6.52 7.24 -5.75
N ASN A 90 5.40 7.52 -5.09
CA ASN A 90 4.33 6.55 -4.89
C ASN A 90 3.52 6.42 -6.19
N ALA A 91 3.13 5.20 -6.54
CA ALA A 91 2.20 4.97 -7.63
C ALA A 91 0.82 5.54 -7.29
N MET A 92 0.11 6.06 -8.30
CA MET A 92 -1.24 6.61 -8.13
C MET A 92 -2.13 6.26 -9.31
N SER A 93 -3.44 6.31 -9.13
CA SER A 93 -4.40 6.16 -10.21
C SER A 93 -4.39 7.40 -11.09
N GLY A 94 -4.38 7.23 -12.42
CA GLY A 94 -4.49 8.32 -13.38
C GLY A 94 -3.32 9.30 -13.45
N GLY A 95 -2.21 9.05 -12.76
CA GLY A 95 -1.13 10.01 -12.59
C GLY A 95 0.28 9.53 -12.94
N SER A 96 1.22 10.47 -12.82
CA SER A 96 2.66 10.25 -13.05
C SER A 96 3.44 9.90 -11.79
N GLY A 97 2.73 9.57 -10.73
CA GLY A 97 3.31 9.35 -9.41
C GLY A 97 3.29 10.62 -8.53
N LEU A 98 3.33 10.41 -7.22
CA LEU A 98 3.25 11.45 -6.21
C LEU A 98 4.12 11.06 -5.02
N LEU A 99 4.84 11.99 -4.40
CA LEU A 99 5.58 11.68 -3.19
C LEU A 99 4.68 11.82 -1.96
N ILE A 100 4.39 10.70 -1.32
CA ILE A 100 3.78 10.65 0.01
C ILE A 100 4.80 10.02 0.96
N LYS A 101 5.42 10.83 1.81
CA LYS A 101 6.52 10.36 2.67
C LYS A 101 6.05 9.38 3.74
N ASN A 102 4.99 9.77 4.46
CA ASN A 102 4.43 9.03 5.59
C ASN A 102 2.99 9.50 5.90
N GLU A 103 2.38 8.97 6.94
CA GLU A 103 1.00 9.31 7.33
C GLU A 103 0.82 10.80 7.67
N THR A 104 1.77 11.42 8.37
CA THR A 104 1.71 12.85 8.70
C THR A 104 1.74 13.70 7.42
N HIS A 105 2.65 13.40 6.51
CA HIS A 105 2.73 14.09 5.23
C HIS A 105 1.46 13.92 4.39
N TYR A 106 0.83 12.73 4.44
CA TYR A 106 -0.46 12.50 3.80
C TYR A 106 -1.56 13.36 4.43
N GLN A 107 -1.66 13.36 5.76
CA GLN A 107 -2.67 14.15 6.47
C GLN A 107 -2.56 15.64 6.21
N ASP A 108 -1.33 16.17 6.17
CA ASP A 108 -1.07 17.59 5.99
C ASP A 108 -1.33 18.07 4.56
N ASN A 109 -1.18 17.18 3.53
CA ASN A 109 -1.16 17.63 2.14
C ASN A 109 -2.24 17.02 1.26
N TYR A 110 -2.80 15.83 1.61
CA TYR A 110 -3.64 15.07 0.68
C TYR A 110 -4.97 14.57 1.27
N SER A 111 -5.14 14.63 2.59
CA SER A 111 -6.34 14.10 3.26
C SER A 111 -7.63 14.87 2.95
N ALA A 112 -7.52 16.07 2.39
CA ALA A 112 -8.67 16.91 2.02
C ALA A 112 -9.32 16.51 0.68
N GLY A 113 -8.68 15.64 -0.11
CA GLY A 113 -9.22 15.21 -1.40
C GLY A 113 -9.02 16.22 -2.53
N GLU A 114 -7.91 16.93 -2.52
CA GLU A 114 -7.56 17.93 -3.53
C GLU A 114 -6.43 17.45 -4.47
N ALA A 115 -6.13 16.18 -4.49
CA ALA A 115 -5.13 15.63 -5.39
C ALA A 115 -5.65 15.64 -6.83
N SER A 116 -5.23 16.64 -7.58
CA SER A 116 -5.72 16.95 -8.94
C SER A 116 -5.45 15.90 -10.02
N SER A 117 -4.96 14.71 -9.69
CA SER A 117 -4.50 13.74 -10.67
C SER A 117 -4.79 12.28 -10.37
N GLY A 118 -5.49 11.92 -9.31
CA GLY A 118 -5.83 10.52 -9.05
C GLY A 118 -6.67 10.32 -7.82
N GLU A 119 -7.33 9.17 -7.73
CA GLU A 119 -8.28 8.83 -6.67
C GLU A 119 -7.61 8.07 -5.53
N PHE A 120 -6.60 7.25 -5.87
CA PHE A 120 -5.88 6.40 -4.93
C PHE A 120 -4.38 6.48 -5.17
N GLY A 121 -3.59 6.42 -4.09
CA GLY A 121 -2.14 6.34 -4.13
C GLY A 121 -1.62 5.17 -3.30
N ALA A 122 -0.50 4.57 -3.70
CA ALA A 122 0.16 3.55 -2.91
C ALA A 122 0.72 4.15 -1.61
N ARG A 123 0.63 3.44 -0.49
CA ARG A 123 1.21 3.88 0.80
C ARG A 123 2.73 3.93 0.79
N THR A 124 3.34 3.15 -0.08
CA THR A 124 4.79 3.05 -0.14
C THR A 124 5.31 3.62 -1.46
N ALA A 125 6.28 4.52 -1.39
CA ALA A 125 6.98 5.01 -2.57
C ALA A 125 7.88 3.94 -3.17
N GLY A 126 7.86 3.82 -4.50
CA GLY A 126 8.61 2.86 -5.26
C GLY A 126 7.79 2.17 -6.35
N THR A 127 8.50 1.41 -7.20
CA THR A 127 7.90 0.69 -8.34
C THR A 127 6.89 -0.38 -7.94
N HIS A 128 7.02 -0.92 -6.66
CA HIS A 128 6.15 -1.96 -6.11
C HIS A 128 4.67 -1.46 -6.02
N GLY A 129 4.40 -0.13 -5.93
CA GLY A 129 3.06 0.41 -5.98
C GLY A 129 2.38 0.24 -7.33
N ASN A 130 3.14 0.08 -8.42
CA ASN A 130 2.60 -0.14 -9.77
C ASN A 130 1.92 -1.50 -9.95
N ALA A 131 2.14 -2.42 -9.01
CA ALA A 131 1.46 -3.72 -8.98
C ALA A 131 0.03 -3.62 -8.44
N LEU A 132 -0.33 -2.53 -7.77
CA LEU A 132 -1.63 -2.37 -7.14
C LEU A 132 -2.72 -1.96 -8.13
N GLY A 133 -3.91 -2.50 -7.92
CA GLY A 133 -5.15 -2.05 -8.50
C GLY A 133 -6.22 -1.89 -7.43
N VAL A 134 -7.13 -0.94 -7.64
CA VAL A 134 -8.27 -0.69 -6.74
C VAL A 134 -9.54 -0.82 -7.57
N ALA A 135 -10.41 -1.74 -7.20
CA ALA A 135 -11.70 -1.91 -7.83
C ALA A 135 -12.80 -1.48 -6.87
N LEU A 136 -13.70 -0.62 -7.34
CA LEU A 136 -14.88 -0.18 -6.61
C LEU A 136 -16.14 -0.73 -7.27
N CYS A 137 -17.11 -1.09 -6.44
CA CYS A 137 -18.49 -1.35 -6.85
C CYS A 137 -19.41 -0.43 -6.08
N ALA A 138 -20.19 0.36 -6.81
CA ALA A 138 -21.26 1.19 -6.26
C ALA A 138 -22.56 0.89 -7.02
N GLY A 139 -23.67 0.83 -6.30
CA GLY A 139 -24.96 0.55 -6.91
C GLY A 139 -25.63 -0.70 -6.37
N ALA A 140 -26.95 -0.71 -6.46
CA ALA A 140 -27.79 -1.64 -5.72
C ALA A 140 -27.77 -3.10 -6.20
N ASP A 141 -27.21 -3.40 -7.36
CA ASP A 141 -27.25 -4.74 -7.94
C ASP A 141 -25.88 -5.38 -8.24
N ALA A 142 -24.79 -4.65 -8.04
CA ALA A 142 -23.41 -5.09 -8.29
C ALA A 142 -23.12 -5.55 -9.74
N TYR A 143 -24.00 -5.20 -10.67
CA TYR A 143 -23.76 -5.41 -12.09
C TYR A 143 -23.38 -4.11 -12.77
N GLU A 144 -22.40 -4.19 -13.63
CA GLU A 144 -22.04 -3.13 -14.56
C GLU A 144 -23.14 -3.01 -15.62
N GLU A 145 -23.80 -1.86 -15.68
CA GLU A 145 -24.83 -1.64 -16.68
C GLU A 145 -24.23 -1.45 -18.07
N THR A 146 -25.00 -1.89 -19.06
CA THR A 146 -24.72 -1.58 -20.44
C THR A 146 -24.94 -0.11 -20.68
N PHE A 147 -23.94 0.54 -21.19
CA PHE A 147 -24.05 1.92 -21.60
C PHE A 147 -24.78 2.02 -22.94
N SER A 148 -25.88 2.68 -22.98
CA SER A 148 -26.54 2.99 -24.24
C SER A 148 -25.75 4.07 -24.99
N GLY A 149 -25.12 3.69 -26.07
CA GLY A 149 -24.84 4.62 -27.17
C GLY A 149 -23.50 5.30 -27.26
N ASN A 150 -22.43 4.86 -26.56
CA ASN A 150 -21.08 5.36 -26.83
C ASN A 150 -19.99 4.29 -26.77
N ALA A 151 -18.95 4.46 -27.58
CA ALA A 151 -17.79 3.63 -27.60
C ALA A 151 -17.18 3.50 -26.20
N GLY A 152 -17.37 2.40 -25.54
CA GLY A 152 -16.90 2.15 -24.19
C GLY A 152 -17.68 1.11 -23.41
N THR A 153 -18.82 0.70 -23.91
CA THR A 153 -19.82 -0.12 -23.25
C THR A 153 -19.54 -1.62 -23.32
N LEU A 154 -19.95 -2.33 -22.28
CA LEU A 154 -20.20 -3.76 -22.37
C LEU A 154 -21.31 -3.94 -23.39
N GLY A 155 -21.04 -4.50 -24.52
CA GLY A 155 -21.89 -4.47 -25.69
C GLY A 155 -23.23 -5.17 -25.53
N VAL A 156 -23.98 -5.10 -26.56
CA VAL A 156 -25.16 -5.92 -26.79
C VAL A 156 -24.75 -7.16 -27.60
N THR A 157 -25.55 -8.20 -27.52
CA THR A 157 -25.33 -9.39 -28.34
C THR A 157 -25.48 -9.06 -29.84
N THR A 158 -24.57 -9.59 -30.65
CA THR A 158 -24.75 -9.59 -32.10
C THR A 158 -25.44 -10.89 -32.53
N GLY A 159 -26.46 -10.77 -33.37
CA GLY A 159 -27.26 -11.93 -33.82
C GLY A 159 -28.28 -12.42 -32.77
N THR A 160 -28.85 -13.59 -33.02
CA THR A 160 -29.90 -14.23 -32.20
C THR A 160 -29.46 -15.62 -31.77
N PRO A 161 -28.53 -15.73 -30.78
CA PRO A 161 -28.06 -17.05 -30.34
C PRO A 161 -29.21 -17.87 -29.76
N ALA A 162 -29.32 -19.15 -30.17
CA ALA A 162 -30.38 -20.05 -29.77
C ALA A 162 -30.20 -20.54 -28.31
N ALA A 163 -31.28 -21.05 -27.71
CA ALA A 163 -31.18 -21.78 -26.46
C ALA A 163 -30.19 -22.95 -26.57
N GLY A 164 -29.38 -23.13 -25.55
CA GLY A 164 -28.27 -24.13 -25.53
C GLY A 164 -26.96 -23.63 -26.16
N ALA A 165 -26.91 -22.47 -26.81
CA ALA A 165 -25.69 -21.94 -27.38
C ALA A 165 -24.65 -21.65 -26.25
N THR A 166 -23.43 -22.07 -26.50
CA THR A 166 -22.26 -21.83 -25.63
C THR A 166 -21.35 -20.71 -26.14
N ALA A 167 -21.66 -20.13 -27.29
CA ALA A 167 -20.93 -19.02 -27.88
C ALA A 167 -21.92 -17.86 -28.11
N VAL A 168 -21.54 -16.69 -27.62
CA VAL A 168 -22.33 -15.45 -27.75
C VAL A 168 -21.38 -14.35 -28.23
N SER A 169 -21.70 -13.78 -29.40
CA SER A 169 -20.93 -12.65 -29.92
C SER A 169 -21.45 -11.36 -29.33
N VAL A 170 -20.55 -10.48 -28.93
CA VAL A 170 -20.85 -9.15 -28.36
C VAL A 170 -20.45 -8.06 -29.36
N ASP A 171 -21.18 -6.96 -29.32
CA ASP A 171 -20.95 -5.85 -30.24
C ASP A 171 -19.69 -5.07 -29.86
N THR A 172 -18.99 -4.60 -30.86
CA THR A 172 -17.80 -3.74 -30.73
C THR A 172 -18.12 -2.32 -30.33
N GLY A 173 -19.44 -1.93 -30.32
CA GLY A 173 -19.86 -0.55 -30.08
C GLY A 173 -19.40 0.43 -31.16
N GLY A 174 -19.20 -0.04 -32.40
CA GLY A 174 -18.65 0.75 -33.50
C GLY A 174 -17.13 0.80 -33.56
N GLY A 175 -16.44 0.05 -32.70
CA GLY A 175 -14.97 -0.11 -32.69
C GLY A 175 -14.49 -1.16 -33.69
N SER A 176 -13.19 -1.46 -33.66
CA SER A 176 -12.56 -2.51 -34.45
C SER A 176 -12.94 -3.90 -33.92
N ALA A 177 -12.84 -4.92 -34.77
CA ALA A 177 -13.01 -6.32 -34.36
C ALA A 177 -12.09 -6.66 -33.14
N GLY A 178 -12.66 -7.30 -32.14
CA GLY A 178 -12.02 -7.59 -30.85
C GLY A 178 -12.22 -6.53 -29.76
N ALA A 179 -12.78 -5.37 -30.10
CA ALA A 179 -13.01 -4.31 -29.11
C ALA A 179 -14.10 -4.66 -28.09
N GLY A 180 -15.12 -5.44 -28.48
CA GLY A 180 -16.16 -5.96 -27.61
C GLY A 180 -15.61 -7.00 -26.64
N GLY A 181 -14.93 -8.01 -27.17
CA GLY A 181 -14.35 -9.09 -26.37
C GLY A 181 -13.26 -8.63 -25.39
N ALA A 182 -12.51 -7.60 -25.75
CA ALA A 182 -11.45 -7.03 -24.88
C ALA A 182 -11.97 -6.43 -23.56
N LYS A 183 -13.30 -6.23 -23.43
CA LYS A 183 -13.93 -5.73 -22.19
C LYS A 183 -14.21 -6.82 -21.15
N TYR A 184 -14.01 -8.05 -21.51
CA TYR A 184 -14.26 -9.22 -20.66
C TYR A 184 -12.97 -9.98 -20.40
N ASN A 185 -12.94 -10.67 -19.27
CA ASN A 185 -11.88 -11.60 -18.91
C ASN A 185 -12.44 -13.01 -18.73
N VAL A 186 -11.62 -14.02 -18.97
CA VAL A 186 -11.99 -15.40 -18.63
C VAL A 186 -12.23 -15.50 -17.12
N GLY A 187 -13.36 -16.09 -16.74
CA GLY A 187 -13.83 -16.16 -15.36
C GLY A 187 -14.77 -15.03 -14.95
N ASP A 188 -15.07 -14.06 -15.84
CA ASP A 188 -16.11 -13.07 -15.57
C ASP A 188 -17.49 -13.75 -15.56
N ILE A 189 -18.36 -13.24 -14.67
CA ILE A 189 -19.77 -13.64 -14.64
C ILE A 189 -20.59 -12.60 -15.39
N VAL A 190 -21.37 -13.06 -16.33
CA VAL A 190 -22.23 -12.22 -17.17
C VAL A 190 -23.69 -12.63 -17.08
N HIS A 191 -24.57 -11.68 -17.32
CA HIS A 191 -26.01 -11.83 -17.37
C HIS A 191 -26.56 -11.19 -18.64
N PHE A 192 -27.41 -11.91 -19.37
CA PHE A 192 -27.99 -11.45 -20.64
C PHE A 192 -29.42 -10.94 -20.51
N GLN A 193 -29.84 -10.53 -19.33
CA GLN A 193 -31.20 -10.06 -19.02
C GLN A 193 -32.30 -11.08 -19.39
N GLU A 194 -32.01 -12.36 -19.26
CA GLU A 194 -32.99 -13.42 -19.38
C GLU A 194 -34.02 -13.35 -18.25
N ALA A 195 -35.26 -13.71 -18.53
CA ALA A 195 -36.38 -13.65 -17.59
C ALA A 195 -36.15 -14.48 -16.30
N ASN A 196 -35.30 -15.52 -16.37
CA ASN A 196 -34.99 -16.38 -15.24
C ASN A 196 -33.74 -15.96 -14.43
N GLY A 197 -33.13 -14.85 -14.77
CA GLY A 197 -31.97 -14.33 -14.02
C GLY A 197 -30.72 -15.20 -14.06
N GLN A 198 -30.53 -16.04 -15.11
CA GLN A 198 -29.40 -16.95 -15.20
C GLN A 198 -28.08 -16.22 -15.39
N GLU A 199 -27.12 -16.56 -14.56
CA GLU A 199 -25.72 -16.14 -14.69
C GLU A 199 -24.90 -17.13 -15.50
N TYR A 200 -23.92 -16.60 -16.26
CA TYR A 200 -23.01 -17.36 -17.07
C TYR A 200 -21.57 -16.97 -16.78
N GLU A 201 -20.70 -17.94 -16.73
CA GLU A 201 -19.25 -17.74 -16.64
C GLU A 201 -18.64 -17.71 -18.02
N VAL A 202 -17.77 -16.74 -18.29
CA VAL A 202 -16.97 -16.66 -19.51
C VAL A 202 -15.80 -17.62 -19.39
N THR A 203 -15.74 -18.64 -20.23
CA THR A 203 -14.69 -19.68 -20.20
C THR A 203 -13.59 -19.49 -21.24
N ALA A 204 -13.91 -18.78 -22.33
CA ALA A 204 -12.93 -18.38 -23.35
C ALA A 204 -13.43 -17.15 -24.10
N ILE A 205 -12.51 -16.41 -24.69
CA ILE A 205 -12.78 -15.22 -25.50
C ILE A 205 -12.02 -15.34 -26.82
N SER A 206 -12.71 -15.16 -27.92
CA SER A 206 -12.12 -15.15 -29.26
C SER A 206 -12.68 -13.98 -30.04
N THR A 207 -11.85 -12.95 -30.26
CA THR A 207 -12.25 -11.67 -30.86
C THR A 207 -13.42 -11.06 -30.06
N ASP A 208 -14.62 -11.03 -30.62
CA ASP A 208 -15.84 -10.54 -29.97
C ASP A 208 -16.80 -11.66 -29.56
N THR A 209 -16.36 -12.90 -29.53
CA THR A 209 -17.15 -14.05 -29.14
C THR A 209 -16.77 -14.55 -27.77
N LEU A 210 -17.70 -14.52 -26.83
CA LEU A 210 -17.56 -15.10 -25.51
C LEU A 210 -18.02 -16.55 -25.55
N THR A 211 -17.15 -17.47 -25.11
CA THR A 211 -17.58 -18.84 -24.82
C THR A 211 -18.06 -18.85 -23.38
N ILE A 212 -19.30 -19.29 -23.16
CA ILE A 212 -19.97 -19.23 -21.87
C ILE A 212 -20.46 -20.60 -21.42
N ARG A 213 -20.56 -20.75 -20.10
CA ARG A 213 -21.30 -21.85 -19.45
C ARG A 213 -22.19 -21.28 -18.36
N ARG A 214 -23.29 -21.97 -18.02
CA ARG A 214 -24.09 -21.58 -16.86
C ARG A 214 -23.23 -21.65 -15.61
N LYS A 215 -23.29 -20.62 -14.79
CA LYS A 215 -22.66 -20.62 -13.48
C LYS A 215 -23.24 -21.78 -12.66
N ASP A 216 -22.36 -22.44 -11.92
CA ASP A 216 -22.71 -23.57 -11.04
C ASP A 216 -23.35 -24.81 -11.74
N ASP A 217 -23.22 -24.89 -13.06
CA ASP A 217 -23.67 -26.08 -13.82
C ASP A 217 -22.47 -27.02 -14.11
N PRO A 218 -22.40 -28.18 -13.44
CA PRO A 218 -21.31 -29.15 -13.66
C PRO A 218 -21.28 -29.72 -15.07
N GLN A 219 -22.37 -29.62 -15.85
CA GLN A 219 -22.46 -30.09 -17.23
C GLN A 219 -22.04 -29.04 -18.26
N GLY A 220 -21.77 -27.80 -17.82
CA GLY A 220 -21.27 -26.72 -18.68
C GLY A 220 -22.24 -26.29 -19.78
N ARG A 221 -23.55 -26.39 -19.53
CA ARG A 221 -24.57 -26.03 -20.53
C ARG A 221 -24.54 -24.55 -20.88
N GLY A 222 -24.91 -24.21 -22.10
CA GLY A 222 -25.02 -22.85 -22.59
C GLY A 222 -26.34 -22.15 -22.23
N LEU A 223 -26.77 -21.20 -23.05
CA LEU A 223 -27.91 -20.34 -22.82
C LEU A 223 -29.17 -21.13 -22.42
N THR A 224 -29.90 -20.60 -21.44
CA THR A 224 -31.18 -21.17 -21.01
C THR A 224 -32.27 -20.91 -22.05
N ASN A 225 -32.30 -19.71 -22.62
CA ASN A 225 -33.25 -19.26 -23.62
C ASN A 225 -32.52 -18.69 -24.83
N ALA A 226 -33.19 -18.62 -25.97
CA ALA A 226 -32.70 -17.87 -27.10
C ALA A 226 -32.66 -16.38 -26.79
N LEU A 227 -31.61 -15.68 -27.22
CA LEU A 227 -31.51 -14.25 -27.05
C LEU A 227 -31.95 -13.52 -28.32
N ALA A 228 -32.60 -12.37 -28.15
CA ALA A 228 -32.86 -11.45 -29.24
C ALA A 228 -31.56 -10.73 -29.65
N ALA A 229 -31.53 -10.23 -30.89
CA ALA A 229 -30.46 -9.32 -31.29
C ALA A 229 -30.49 -8.06 -30.41
N ALA A 230 -29.32 -7.52 -30.13
CA ALA A 230 -29.16 -6.36 -29.27
C ALA A 230 -29.62 -6.55 -27.79
N THR A 231 -29.60 -7.80 -27.30
CA THR A 231 -29.80 -8.06 -25.87
C THR A 231 -28.61 -7.50 -25.08
N ASN A 232 -28.87 -6.76 -24.03
CA ASN A 232 -27.82 -6.18 -23.18
C ASN A 232 -27.04 -7.26 -22.43
N VAL A 233 -25.73 -7.11 -22.41
CA VAL A 233 -24.83 -7.94 -21.61
C VAL A 233 -24.39 -7.14 -20.40
N ARG A 234 -24.61 -7.64 -19.21
CA ARG A 234 -24.19 -7.04 -17.94
C ARG A 234 -23.12 -7.93 -17.32
N ARG A 235 -22.04 -7.34 -16.85
CA ARG A 235 -20.97 -8.04 -16.14
C ARG A 235 -21.11 -7.82 -14.65
N ARG A 236 -21.07 -8.89 -13.87
CA ARG A 236 -21.06 -8.80 -12.42
C ARG A 236 -19.70 -8.27 -11.94
N PHE A 237 -19.71 -7.50 -10.87
CA PHE A 237 -18.48 -7.06 -10.20
C PHE A 237 -17.57 -8.26 -9.97
N ARG A 238 -16.34 -8.21 -10.49
CA ARG A 238 -15.46 -9.38 -10.54
C ARG A 238 -15.00 -9.90 -9.17
N PHE A 239 -15.13 -9.08 -8.12
CA PHE A 239 -14.79 -9.46 -6.75
C PHE A 239 -16.05 -9.65 -5.88
N TYR A 240 -17.22 -9.80 -6.48
CA TYR A 240 -18.49 -9.91 -5.76
C TYR A 240 -18.52 -11.02 -4.72
N ASP A 241 -17.88 -12.17 -5.01
CA ASP A 241 -17.89 -13.34 -4.13
C ASP A 241 -17.12 -13.12 -2.79
N PHE A 242 -16.41 -11.99 -2.65
CA PHE A 242 -15.81 -11.57 -1.40
C PHE A 242 -16.77 -10.82 -0.46
N PHE A 243 -17.99 -10.55 -0.90
CA PHE A 243 -19.00 -9.79 -0.17
C PHE A 243 -20.26 -10.60 0.03
N SER A 244 -20.99 -10.30 1.10
CA SER A 244 -22.25 -11.00 1.41
C SER A 244 -23.44 -10.56 0.57
N GLY A 245 -23.31 -9.52 -0.24
CA GLY A 245 -24.33 -8.95 -1.11
C GLY A 245 -23.84 -7.72 -1.85
N ALA A 246 -24.70 -7.13 -2.68
CA ALA A 246 -24.41 -5.86 -3.34
C ALA A 246 -24.41 -4.70 -2.35
N PRO A 247 -23.64 -3.61 -2.61
CA PRO A 247 -23.75 -2.40 -1.81
C PRO A 247 -25.13 -1.76 -2.00
N GLY A 248 -25.62 -1.10 -0.97
CA GLY A 248 -26.98 -0.56 -0.97
C GLY A 248 -27.10 0.74 -0.20
N THR A 249 -27.98 0.74 0.77
CA THR A 249 -28.21 1.88 1.65
C THR A 249 -27.87 1.49 3.08
N SER A 250 -26.92 2.20 3.68
CA SER A 250 -26.57 1.98 5.08
C SER A 250 -27.72 2.36 6.01
N THR A 251 -27.76 1.77 7.20
CA THR A 251 -28.74 2.17 8.23
C THR A 251 -28.60 3.64 8.59
N PHE A 252 -27.39 4.16 8.61
CA PHE A 252 -27.11 5.57 8.86
C PHE A 252 -27.77 6.49 7.82
N ALA A 253 -27.68 6.14 6.54
CA ALA A 253 -28.28 6.90 5.44
C ALA A 253 -29.82 6.74 5.44
N ALA A 254 -30.30 5.52 5.64
CA ALA A 254 -31.74 5.23 5.71
C ALA A 254 -32.47 6.03 6.80
N ASP A 255 -31.89 6.16 8.00
CA ASP A 255 -32.42 6.96 9.10
C ASP A 255 -32.55 8.46 8.76
N ARG A 256 -31.85 8.92 7.71
CA ARG A 256 -31.84 10.29 7.20
C ARG A 256 -32.61 10.45 5.90
N ASN A 257 -33.29 9.40 5.48
CA ASN A 257 -33.98 9.31 4.17
C ASN A 257 -33.00 9.63 3.01
N VAL A 258 -31.76 9.19 3.11
CA VAL A 258 -30.77 9.20 2.04
C VAL A 258 -30.54 7.76 1.61
N SER A 259 -30.29 7.50 0.34
CA SER A 259 -30.15 6.14 -0.18
C SER A 259 -28.90 5.93 -1.01
N THR A 260 -28.57 4.66 -1.27
CA THR A 260 -27.50 4.22 -2.17
C THR A 260 -26.10 4.78 -1.84
N ASP A 261 -25.80 4.91 -0.55
CA ASP A 261 -24.54 5.46 -0.07
C ASP A 261 -23.40 4.44 0.05
N GLU A 262 -23.73 3.16 0.05
CA GLU A 262 -22.73 2.11 0.23
C GLU A 262 -21.96 1.82 -1.05
N LEU A 263 -20.71 1.40 -0.87
CA LEU A 263 -19.86 0.85 -1.91
C LEU A 263 -18.94 -0.25 -1.36
N HIS A 264 -18.41 -1.08 -2.26
CA HIS A 264 -17.36 -2.06 -1.98
C HIS A 264 -16.07 -1.63 -2.63
N ILE A 265 -14.97 -1.81 -1.91
CA ILE A 265 -13.64 -1.52 -2.41
C ILE A 265 -12.77 -2.77 -2.25
N VAL A 266 -12.01 -3.10 -3.28
CA VAL A 266 -11.04 -4.20 -3.28
C VAL A 266 -9.70 -3.68 -3.73
N VAL A 267 -8.68 -3.91 -2.93
CA VAL A 267 -7.28 -3.71 -3.33
C VAL A 267 -6.74 -5.04 -3.79
N TYR A 268 -6.19 -5.10 -4.98
CA TYR A 268 -5.72 -6.34 -5.57
C TYR A 268 -4.35 -6.19 -6.25
N ASP A 269 -3.66 -7.32 -6.38
CA ASP A 269 -2.40 -7.41 -7.11
C ASP A 269 -2.68 -7.59 -8.60
N LYS A 270 -2.37 -6.54 -9.37
CA LYS A 270 -2.58 -6.52 -10.82
C LYS A 270 -1.53 -7.34 -11.58
N THR A 271 -0.28 -7.29 -11.15
CA THR A 271 0.85 -7.88 -11.87
C THR A 271 1.31 -9.23 -11.31
N GLY A 272 0.95 -9.54 -10.07
CA GLY A 272 1.40 -10.72 -9.35
C GLY A 272 2.70 -10.52 -8.57
N ASP A 273 3.22 -9.29 -8.49
CA ASP A 273 4.51 -9.01 -7.85
C ASP A 273 4.43 -8.99 -6.31
N ILE A 274 3.22 -8.88 -5.75
CA ILE A 274 2.98 -8.82 -4.32
C ILE A 274 2.53 -10.18 -3.78
N SER A 275 1.45 -10.73 -4.35
CA SER A 275 0.83 -11.98 -3.92
C SER A 275 1.34 -13.23 -4.63
N GLY A 276 1.98 -13.06 -5.78
CA GLY A 276 2.32 -14.14 -6.72
C GLY A 276 1.15 -14.51 -7.65
N PHE A 277 -0.01 -13.86 -7.55
CA PHE A 277 -1.22 -14.17 -8.31
C PHE A 277 -1.76 -12.92 -9.02
N ARG A 278 -2.19 -13.09 -10.26
CA ARG A 278 -2.71 -12.00 -11.10
C ARG A 278 -4.24 -12.01 -11.14
N ALA A 279 -4.84 -10.83 -11.02
CA ALA A 279 -6.29 -10.68 -11.06
C ALA A 279 -6.93 -10.97 -12.42
N ASP A 280 -6.17 -10.79 -13.51
CA ASP A 280 -6.59 -11.02 -14.89
C ASP A 280 -6.41 -12.49 -15.36
N THR A 281 -5.77 -13.32 -14.54
CA THR A 281 -5.52 -14.73 -14.87
C THR A 281 -6.64 -15.62 -14.32
N ALA A 282 -7.18 -16.48 -15.18
CA ALA A 282 -8.23 -17.41 -14.82
C ALA A 282 -7.86 -18.27 -13.60
N GLY A 283 -8.73 -18.32 -12.61
CA GLY A 283 -8.54 -19.07 -11.37
C GLY A 283 -7.57 -18.44 -10.36
N GLN A 284 -6.92 -17.32 -10.67
CA GLN A 284 -5.99 -16.65 -9.77
C GLN A 284 -6.59 -15.41 -9.09
N ARG A 285 -7.69 -14.89 -9.61
CA ARG A 285 -8.32 -13.64 -9.15
C ARG A 285 -8.57 -13.61 -7.65
N GLY A 286 -9.07 -14.68 -7.07
CA GLY A 286 -9.33 -14.77 -5.64
C GLY A 286 -8.08 -14.61 -4.78
N ASN A 287 -6.96 -15.18 -5.21
CA ASN A 287 -5.69 -15.13 -4.50
C ASN A 287 -4.92 -13.82 -4.73
N SER A 288 -5.32 -13.01 -5.71
CA SER A 288 -4.74 -11.70 -5.98
C SER A 288 -5.30 -10.59 -5.09
N VAL A 289 -6.40 -10.86 -4.36
CA VAL A 289 -7.01 -9.89 -3.45
C VAL A 289 -6.13 -9.68 -2.22
N LEU A 290 -5.79 -8.43 -1.96
CA LEU A 290 -4.95 -8.01 -0.83
C LEU A 290 -5.81 -7.50 0.33
N GLU A 291 -6.79 -6.62 0.04
CA GLU A 291 -7.70 -6.03 1.02
C GLU A 291 -9.10 -5.88 0.46
N THR A 292 -10.09 -5.94 1.35
CA THR A 292 -11.49 -5.68 1.03
C THR A 292 -12.13 -4.74 2.04
N PHE A 293 -12.91 -3.78 1.55
CA PHE A 293 -13.70 -2.87 2.37
C PHE A 293 -15.16 -3.01 1.97
N ALA A 294 -15.92 -3.68 2.83
CA ALA A 294 -17.30 -4.02 2.58
C ALA A 294 -18.26 -2.96 3.14
N PHE A 295 -19.29 -2.59 2.36
CA PHE A 295 -20.36 -1.71 2.79
C PHE A 295 -19.88 -0.38 3.42
N VAL A 296 -18.80 0.19 2.88
CA VAL A 296 -18.33 1.52 3.28
C VAL A 296 -19.19 2.59 2.62
N SER A 297 -19.35 3.74 3.29
CA SER A 297 -20.29 4.76 2.87
C SER A 297 -19.61 5.94 2.15
N GLN A 298 -20.31 6.52 1.18
CA GLN A 298 -19.93 7.77 0.53
C GLN A 298 -20.28 9.00 1.38
N HIS A 299 -21.07 8.83 2.44
CA HIS A 299 -21.50 9.93 3.30
C HIS A 299 -20.42 10.27 4.35
N PRO A 300 -19.95 11.55 4.45
CA PRO A 300 -18.82 11.93 5.29
C PRO A 300 -19.05 11.71 6.79
N ASN A 301 -20.28 11.69 7.25
CA ASN A 301 -20.62 11.48 8.66
C ASN A 301 -21.17 10.07 8.95
N ALA A 302 -21.03 9.14 7.98
CA ALA A 302 -21.55 7.79 8.14
C ALA A 302 -20.89 7.05 9.31
N LYS A 303 -21.70 6.27 10.02
CA LYS A 303 -21.26 5.44 11.14
C LYS A 303 -21.84 4.04 11.00
N THR A 304 -21.06 3.06 11.45
CA THR A 304 -21.55 1.69 11.62
C THR A 304 -22.56 1.63 12.77
N THR A 305 -23.26 0.51 12.90
CA THR A 305 -24.17 0.25 14.04
C THR A 305 -23.46 0.29 15.40
N GLN A 306 -22.13 0.07 15.42
CA GLN A 306 -21.30 0.16 16.61
C GLN A 306 -20.80 1.59 16.89
N GLY A 307 -21.12 2.57 16.02
CA GLY A 307 -20.74 3.98 16.18
C GLY A 307 -19.39 4.35 15.59
N ASN A 308 -18.66 3.42 14.97
CA ASN A 308 -17.39 3.72 14.28
C ASN A 308 -17.63 4.48 12.98
N ALA A 309 -16.71 5.36 12.57
CA ALA A 309 -16.79 6.03 11.30
C ALA A 309 -16.79 5.00 10.14
N ASN A 310 -17.70 5.17 9.20
CA ASN A 310 -17.87 4.30 8.02
C ASN A 310 -17.69 5.04 6.69
N PHE A 311 -17.21 6.29 6.73
CA PHE A 311 -16.87 7.03 5.53
C PHE A 311 -15.65 6.38 4.87
N TYR A 312 -15.75 6.05 3.59
CA TYR A 312 -14.74 5.21 2.93
C TYR A 312 -13.30 5.77 2.95
N PRO A 313 -13.05 7.11 2.82
CA PRO A 313 -11.70 7.64 2.99
C PRO A 313 -11.13 7.42 4.40
N ASP A 314 -11.97 7.59 5.43
CA ASP A 314 -11.56 7.37 6.83
C ASP A 314 -11.28 5.89 7.12
N VAL A 315 -12.08 5.00 6.52
CA VAL A 315 -11.87 3.54 6.66
C VAL A 315 -10.57 3.13 5.99
N ILE A 316 -10.32 3.58 4.74
CA ILE A 316 -9.07 3.31 4.03
C ILE A 316 -7.87 3.84 4.83
N PHE A 317 -7.92 5.09 5.30
CA PHE A 317 -6.83 5.68 6.04
C PHE A 317 -6.44 4.87 7.28
N ARG A 318 -7.44 4.38 8.04
CA ARG A 318 -7.21 3.67 9.31
C ARG A 318 -6.84 2.21 9.14
N THR A 319 -7.27 1.56 8.07
CA THR A 319 -7.20 0.09 7.98
C THR A 319 -6.41 -0.45 6.80
N SER A 320 -6.21 0.33 5.73
CA SER A 320 -5.41 -0.12 4.59
C SER A 320 -3.92 -0.16 4.93
N GLU A 321 -3.24 -1.22 4.53
CA GLU A 321 -1.77 -1.30 4.54
C GLU A 321 -1.15 -0.93 3.18
N PHE A 322 -1.97 -0.85 2.10
CA PHE A 322 -1.48 -0.72 0.73
C PHE A 322 -1.76 0.62 0.09
N ILE A 323 -2.90 1.27 0.41
CA ILE A 323 -3.34 2.48 -0.29
C ILE A 323 -3.70 3.64 0.62
N TYR A 324 -3.56 4.85 0.08
CA TYR A 324 -4.20 6.09 0.54
C TYR A 324 -5.33 6.46 -0.41
N TRP A 325 -6.39 7.05 0.12
CA TRP A 325 -7.37 7.78 -0.65
C TRP A 325 -6.82 9.18 -0.97
N LEU A 326 -6.98 9.64 -2.21
CA LEU A 326 -6.48 10.96 -2.64
C LEU A 326 -7.62 11.88 -3.09
N ASP A 327 -8.62 11.34 -3.79
CA ASP A 327 -9.78 12.10 -4.24
C ASP A 327 -10.99 11.18 -4.47
N HIS A 328 -12.15 11.77 -4.60
CA HIS A 328 -13.37 11.05 -4.95
C HIS A 328 -13.37 10.73 -6.45
N PRO A 329 -13.63 9.46 -6.84
CA PRO A 329 -13.85 9.13 -8.24
C PRO A 329 -14.91 10.06 -8.86
N SER A 330 -14.60 10.65 -10.00
CA SER A 330 -15.49 11.63 -10.67
C SER A 330 -16.89 11.10 -10.97
N VAL A 331 -17.00 9.79 -11.13
CA VAL A 331 -18.26 9.06 -11.32
C VAL A 331 -19.12 8.98 -10.04
N LEU A 332 -18.50 9.20 -8.87
CA LEU A 332 -19.19 9.34 -7.59
C LEU A 332 -19.46 10.81 -7.27
N SER A 333 -20.15 11.51 -8.16
CA SER A 333 -20.28 12.98 -8.18
C SER A 333 -20.83 13.61 -6.89
N ASN A 334 -21.35 12.82 -5.99
CA ASN A 334 -21.90 13.26 -4.70
C ASN A 334 -21.15 12.70 -3.48
N ALA A 335 -20.08 11.93 -3.67
CA ALA A 335 -19.31 11.38 -2.57
C ALA A 335 -18.71 12.52 -1.72
N GLY A 336 -18.62 12.32 -0.41
CA GLY A 336 -18.08 13.32 0.51
C GLY A 336 -18.99 14.50 0.79
N THR A 337 -20.23 14.56 0.23
CA THR A 337 -21.15 15.65 0.53
C THR A 337 -22.23 15.23 1.53
N VAL A 338 -22.64 16.14 2.40
CA VAL A 338 -23.80 15.95 3.25
C VAL A 338 -25.05 16.09 2.39
N ARG A 339 -25.82 15.01 2.25
CA ARG A 339 -27.04 15.00 1.43
C ARG A 339 -28.24 15.45 2.25
N THR A 340 -29.17 16.11 1.60
CA THR A 340 -30.47 16.42 2.20
C THR A 340 -31.38 15.20 2.19
N SER A 341 -32.35 15.15 3.13
CA SER A 341 -33.32 14.07 3.22
C SER A 341 -33.99 13.79 1.88
N GLY A 342 -34.17 12.51 1.53
CA GLY A 342 -34.83 12.06 0.30
C GLY A 342 -33.92 12.01 -0.95
N GLN A 343 -32.65 12.33 -0.83
CA GLN A 343 -31.69 12.28 -1.94
C GLN A 343 -30.86 11.00 -1.93
N ALA A 344 -30.68 10.41 -3.11
CA ALA A 344 -29.77 9.29 -3.30
C ALA A 344 -28.34 9.78 -3.61
N TYR A 345 -27.35 8.99 -3.23
CA TYR A 345 -26.01 9.11 -3.81
C TYR A 345 -26.08 8.61 -5.25
N ALA A 346 -25.78 9.49 -6.19
CA ALA A 346 -25.76 9.12 -7.60
C ALA A 346 -24.35 8.66 -7.98
N THR A 347 -24.28 7.52 -8.63
CA THR A 347 -23.17 7.22 -9.53
C THR A 347 -23.30 8.13 -10.75
N GLY A 348 -22.21 8.64 -11.26
CA GLY A 348 -22.22 9.53 -12.44
C GLY A 348 -22.91 8.88 -13.65
N THR A 349 -23.34 9.68 -14.59
CA THR A 349 -24.10 9.24 -15.77
C THR A 349 -23.32 8.15 -16.53
N GLY A 350 -23.88 6.96 -16.58
CA GLY A 350 -23.35 5.84 -17.37
C GLY A 350 -22.35 4.94 -16.66
N THR A 351 -22.16 5.07 -15.33
CA THR A 351 -21.28 4.18 -14.58
C THR A 351 -22.06 3.50 -13.48
N THR A 352 -22.13 2.21 -13.56
CA THR A 352 -22.74 1.35 -12.58
C THR A 352 -21.87 0.12 -12.44
N GLY A 353 -21.87 -0.48 -11.31
CA GLY A 353 -21.18 -1.71 -11.03
C GLY A 353 -19.72 -1.55 -10.68
N GLU A 354 -18.81 -1.63 -11.62
CA GLU A 354 -17.37 -1.67 -11.35
C GLU A 354 -16.62 -0.44 -11.89
N MET A 355 -15.78 0.12 -11.03
CA MET A 355 -14.78 1.12 -11.40
C MET A 355 -13.40 0.54 -11.05
N ASP A 356 -12.48 0.56 -11.98
CA ASP A 356 -11.15 -0.04 -11.84
C ASP A 356 -10.05 1.00 -12.01
N PHE A 357 -9.20 1.10 -10.99
CA PHE A 357 -8.14 2.08 -10.89
C PHE A 357 -6.78 1.36 -10.81
N ALA A 358 -6.06 1.31 -11.92
CA ALA A 358 -4.69 0.82 -11.93
C ALA A 358 -3.73 1.89 -11.41
N LEU A 359 -2.95 1.58 -10.39
CA LEU A 359 -1.91 2.48 -9.92
C LEU A 359 -0.69 2.41 -10.83
N THR A 360 -0.10 3.57 -11.14
CA THR A 360 1.05 3.75 -12.04
C THR A 360 1.93 4.90 -11.59
N GLY A 361 3.09 5.07 -12.22
CA GLY A 361 3.98 6.21 -11.96
C GLY A 361 4.81 6.10 -10.69
N GLY A 362 4.74 4.99 -9.97
CA GLY A 362 5.67 4.71 -8.88
C GLY A 362 7.08 4.51 -9.40
N THR A 363 8.05 5.17 -8.81
CA THR A 363 9.46 5.12 -9.21
C THR A 363 10.36 4.86 -8.01
N ASP A 364 11.36 4.01 -8.20
CA ASP A 364 12.43 3.83 -7.24
C ASP A 364 13.54 4.87 -7.48
N ASP A 365 14.12 5.36 -6.41
CA ASP A 365 15.36 6.10 -6.45
C ASP A 365 16.22 5.72 -5.25
N TYR A 366 17.42 5.27 -5.53
CA TYR A 366 18.40 4.86 -4.53
C TYR A 366 19.59 5.83 -4.44
N ALA A 367 19.54 6.94 -5.19
CA ALA A 367 20.62 7.91 -5.26
C ALA A 367 20.43 9.05 -4.25
N ALA A 368 20.45 8.72 -2.95
CA ALA A 368 20.35 9.75 -1.92
C ALA A 368 21.54 10.69 -1.95
N THR A 369 21.25 11.98 -1.95
CA THR A 369 22.25 13.04 -1.74
C THR A 369 22.70 13.06 -0.27
N VAL A 370 23.85 13.65 0.00
CA VAL A 370 24.34 13.79 1.39
C VAL A 370 23.39 14.64 2.25
N GLY A 371 22.67 15.60 1.64
CA GLY A 371 21.64 16.38 2.31
C GLY A 371 20.45 15.52 2.75
N GLU A 372 19.90 14.72 1.84
CA GLU A 372 18.77 13.81 2.12
C GLU A 372 19.12 12.76 3.17
N LEU A 373 20.35 12.22 3.14
CA LEU A 373 20.85 11.37 4.21
C LEU A 373 20.94 12.13 5.54
N GLY A 374 21.44 13.37 5.52
CA GLY A 374 21.51 14.25 6.68
C GLY A 374 20.14 14.48 7.32
N ASP A 375 19.12 14.79 6.51
CA ASP A 375 17.73 15.00 6.97
C ASP A 375 17.13 13.74 7.59
N ALA A 376 17.46 12.56 7.04
CA ALA A 376 17.03 11.29 7.60
C ALA A 376 17.69 10.99 8.96
N PHE A 377 18.98 11.31 9.12
CA PHE A 377 19.69 11.17 10.39
C PHE A 377 19.27 12.23 11.43
N ASP A 378 18.78 13.41 11.02
CA ASP A 378 18.24 14.43 11.92
C ASP A 378 17.02 13.95 12.72
N ARG A 379 16.34 12.90 12.24
CA ARG A 379 15.27 12.26 13.01
C ARG A 379 15.73 11.62 14.32
N PHE A 380 17.06 11.40 14.46
CA PHE A 380 17.69 10.87 15.66
C PHE A 380 18.37 11.94 16.54
N ASP A 381 18.27 13.22 16.18
CA ASP A 381 19.01 14.30 16.82
C ASP A 381 18.47 14.68 18.22
N ASP A 382 17.20 14.40 18.50
CA ASP A 382 16.53 14.73 19.76
C ASP A 382 16.63 13.57 20.77
N ALA A 383 17.41 13.77 21.83
CA ALA A 383 17.60 12.77 22.89
C ALA A 383 16.36 12.62 23.80
N ASP A 384 15.49 13.64 23.87
CA ASP A 384 14.33 13.62 24.77
C ASP A 384 13.18 12.76 24.20
N THR A 385 13.09 12.67 22.87
CA THR A 385 12.01 11.95 22.19
C THR A 385 12.43 10.61 21.61
N VAL A 386 13.73 10.42 21.31
CA VAL A 386 14.23 9.22 20.64
C VAL A 386 15.34 8.55 21.45
N ASP A 387 15.01 7.45 22.11
CA ASP A 387 15.99 6.66 22.87
C ASP A 387 16.77 5.74 21.91
N ILE A 388 18.10 5.98 21.78
CA ILE A 388 19.06 5.19 21.03
C ILE A 388 20.42 5.24 21.74
N ASN A 389 21.25 4.19 21.56
CA ASN A 389 22.60 4.14 22.12
C ASN A 389 23.67 4.06 21.04
N LEU A 390 23.33 3.47 19.88
CA LEU A 390 24.25 3.24 18.78
C LEU A 390 23.72 3.88 17.51
N LEU A 391 24.50 4.73 16.85
CA LEU A 391 24.17 5.35 15.57
C LEU A 391 25.03 4.71 14.48
N ILE A 392 24.41 4.01 13.52
CA ILE A 392 25.07 3.26 12.46
C ILE A 392 25.01 4.07 11.18
N GLY A 393 26.17 4.42 10.62
CA GLY A 393 26.27 5.31 9.45
C GLY A 393 25.77 4.73 8.13
N GLY A 394 25.61 3.40 8.04
CA GLY A 394 25.15 2.77 6.80
C GLY A 394 26.14 2.90 5.64
N SER A 395 25.63 3.05 4.42
CA SER A 395 26.45 3.26 3.22
C SER A 395 27.09 4.65 3.21
N MET A 396 28.39 4.69 2.93
CA MET A 396 29.16 5.94 2.90
C MET A 396 29.17 6.55 1.49
N PRO A 397 28.73 7.81 1.32
CA PRO A 397 28.87 8.55 0.06
C PRO A 397 30.33 8.74 -0.38
N SER A 398 30.55 9.11 -1.63
CA SER A 398 31.89 9.27 -2.20
C SER A 398 32.50 10.66 -1.93
N GLY A 399 33.81 10.74 -1.83
CA GLY A 399 34.58 11.98 -1.82
C GLY A 399 34.21 12.92 -0.66
N THR A 400 33.97 14.20 -0.97
CA THR A 400 33.59 15.22 0.02
C THR A 400 32.27 14.96 0.71
N ASP A 401 31.34 14.30 0.03
CA ASP A 401 30.02 13.94 0.58
C ASP A 401 30.15 12.92 1.71
N GLY A 402 31.10 11.99 1.59
CA GLY A 402 31.43 11.05 2.68
C GLY A 402 31.95 11.76 3.93
N VAL A 403 32.80 12.78 3.76
CA VAL A 403 33.26 13.61 4.89
C VAL A 403 32.12 14.39 5.52
N THR A 404 31.22 14.96 4.70
CA THR A 404 30.05 15.70 5.18
C THR A 404 29.10 14.77 5.95
N HIS A 405 28.84 13.56 5.42
CA HIS A 405 28.03 12.55 6.09
C HIS A 405 28.64 12.11 7.43
N ALA A 406 29.94 11.80 7.45
CA ALA A 406 30.65 11.45 8.68
C ALA A 406 30.61 12.58 9.72
N THR A 407 30.80 13.83 9.29
CA THR A 407 30.72 15.02 10.16
C THR A 407 29.31 15.14 10.77
N LYS A 408 28.25 14.93 9.96
CA LYS A 408 26.86 14.96 10.45
C LYS A 408 26.60 13.95 11.57
N LEU A 409 27.07 12.71 11.41
CA LEU A 409 26.93 11.67 12.44
C LEU A 409 27.69 12.03 13.73
N ILE A 410 28.89 12.61 13.59
CA ILE A 410 29.69 13.09 14.71
C ILE A 410 28.97 14.26 15.43
N ASP A 411 28.42 15.21 14.68
CA ASP A 411 27.71 16.36 15.24
C ASP A 411 26.47 15.92 16.05
N ILE A 412 25.72 14.93 15.55
CA ILE A 412 24.57 14.32 16.28
C ILE A 412 25.08 13.67 17.57
N ALA A 413 26.16 12.89 17.51
CA ALA A 413 26.73 12.25 18.69
C ALA A 413 27.28 13.27 19.71
N GLU A 414 27.92 14.34 19.23
CA GLU A 414 28.45 15.44 20.07
C GLU A 414 27.31 16.22 20.75
N LYS A 415 26.20 16.44 20.05
CA LYS A 415 25.04 17.13 20.60
C LYS A 415 24.33 16.28 21.66
N ARG A 416 24.09 15.02 21.36
CA ARG A 416 23.35 14.10 22.23
C ARG A 416 24.13 13.63 23.45
N LYS A 417 25.40 13.28 23.28
CA LYS A 417 26.34 12.76 24.33
C LYS A 417 25.95 11.41 24.97
N ASP A 418 24.85 10.80 24.55
CA ASP A 418 24.32 9.52 25.04
C ASP A 418 24.49 8.37 24.03
N ILE A 419 25.07 8.64 22.87
CA ILE A 419 25.23 7.69 21.77
C ILE A 419 26.66 7.52 21.31
N VAL A 420 26.93 6.37 20.67
CA VAL A 420 28.19 6.09 19.95
C VAL A 420 27.90 5.99 18.45
N ALA A 421 28.58 6.79 17.64
CA ALA A 421 28.46 6.73 16.19
C ALA A 421 29.45 5.74 15.57
N PHE A 422 28.95 4.84 14.71
CA PHE A 422 29.75 3.89 13.94
C PHE A 422 29.80 4.35 12.49
N ILE A 423 31.00 4.71 12.04
CA ILE A 423 31.24 5.25 10.71
C ILE A 423 32.19 4.31 9.99
N SER A 424 31.78 3.77 8.85
CA SER A 424 32.61 2.91 8.01
C SER A 424 33.19 3.68 6.82
N PRO A 425 34.38 3.40 6.36
CA PRO A 425 34.88 3.96 5.11
C PRO A 425 34.11 3.39 3.94
N ARG A 426 34.11 4.12 2.81
CA ARG A 426 33.49 3.62 1.58
C ARG A 426 34.18 2.35 1.10
N ARG A 427 33.44 1.33 0.72
CA ARG A 427 33.97 0.06 0.25
C ARG A 427 34.99 0.23 -0.90
N ALA A 428 34.68 1.10 -1.87
CA ALA A 428 35.56 1.34 -3.01
C ALA A 428 36.94 1.95 -2.63
N ASP A 429 37.05 2.57 -1.44
CA ASP A 429 38.28 3.21 -0.98
C ASP A 429 39.18 2.26 -0.16
N VAL A 430 38.67 1.09 0.23
CA VAL A 430 39.38 0.13 1.07
C VAL A 430 39.50 -1.28 0.46
N VAL A 431 38.64 -1.64 -0.49
CA VAL A 431 38.67 -2.97 -1.12
C VAL A 431 39.33 -2.89 -2.48
N ASN A 432 40.35 -3.74 -2.70
CA ASN A 432 41.14 -3.78 -3.94
C ASN A 432 41.92 -2.50 -4.24
N VAL A 433 42.25 -1.71 -3.23
CA VAL A 433 43.06 -0.50 -3.37
C VAL A 433 44.50 -0.81 -2.95
N ALA A 434 45.48 -0.38 -3.73
CA ALA A 434 46.91 -0.66 -3.49
C ALA A 434 47.45 -0.06 -2.19
N ASP A 435 46.86 1.01 -1.69
CA ASP A 435 47.18 1.66 -0.42
C ASP A 435 45.91 2.12 0.33
N SER A 436 45.27 1.16 0.95
CA SER A 436 44.05 1.41 1.76
C SER A 436 44.31 2.27 3.00
N ASN A 437 45.56 2.28 3.53
CA ASN A 437 45.93 3.07 4.71
C ASN A 437 45.93 4.57 4.42
N ASN A 438 46.29 4.97 3.19
CA ASN A 438 46.34 6.38 2.80
C ASN A 438 44.96 6.97 2.55
N SER A 439 44.03 6.17 2.03
CA SER A 439 42.61 6.54 1.89
C SER A 439 41.93 6.75 3.26
N PHE A 440 42.32 5.96 4.25
CA PHE A 440 41.84 6.03 5.62
C PHE A 440 42.27 7.32 6.35
N LEU A 441 43.52 7.78 6.11
CA LEU A 441 44.03 8.99 6.75
C LEU A 441 43.39 10.28 6.26
N CYS A 442 42.87 10.32 5.04
CA CYS A 442 42.23 11.52 4.48
C CYS A 442 40.88 11.86 5.14
N ILE A 443 40.19 10.88 5.69
CA ILE A 443 38.88 11.08 6.36
C ILE A 443 39.09 11.66 7.77
N PHE A 444 40.21 11.40 8.43
CA PHE A 444 40.42 11.71 9.86
C PHE A 444 41.44 12.83 10.16
N SER A 445 41.92 13.55 9.18
CA SER A 445 42.99 14.57 9.41
C SER A 445 42.49 15.91 9.98
N LYS A 446 41.21 16.08 10.31
CA LYS A 446 40.65 17.26 10.97
C LYS A 446 40.22 16.99 12.41
N ASN A 447 41.20 17.01 13.30
CA ASN A 447 41.13 17.38 14.74
C ASN A 447 39.76 17.31 15.46
N LYS A 448 39.19 16.15 15.60
CA LYS A 448 38.28 15.87 16.71
C LYS A 448 38.38 14.40 17.10
N PHE A 449 38.98 14.13 18.26
CA PHE A 449 39.01 12.80 18.87
C PHE A 449 37.67 12.61 19.63
N PHE A 450 36.80 11.73 19.14
CA PHE A 450 35.80 11.07 19.95
C PHE A 450 35.88 9.57 19.67
N ASN A 451 35.46 8.74 20.63
CA ASN A 451 35.53 7.28 20.59
C ASN A 451 34.91 6.70 19.32
N ILE A 452 35.74 6.57 18.28
CA ILE A 452 35.34 5.94 17.02
C ILE A 452 35.91 4.54 17.04
N THR A 453 35.05 3.55 17.19
CA THR A 453 35.43 2.13 17.12
C THR A 453 35.19 1.62 15.71
N PHE A 454 36.29 1.16 15.07
CA PHE A 454 36.22 0.59 13.73
C PHE A 454 36.03 -0.92 13.79
N TYR A 455 35.08 -1.45 13.08
CA TYR A 455 35.00 -2.86 12.74
C TYR A 455 35.33 -3.02 11.25
N MET A 456 36.47 -3.67 10.96
CA MET A 456 36.76 -4.22 9.63
C MET A 456 36.10 -5.59 9.55
N GLN A 457 35.21 -5.80 8.59
CA GLN A 457 34.83 -7.12 8.11
C GLN A 457 35.57 -7.47 6.84
#